data_0ebc44f7ebf0ae82a89c6d82123ea93d
#
_entry.id   0ebc44f7ebf0ae82a89c6d82123ea93d
#
_cell.length_a   1.000
_cell.length_b   1.000
_cell.length_c   1.000
_cell.angle_alpha   90.00
_cell.angle_beta   90.00
_cell.angle_gamma   90.00
#
_symmetry.space_group_name_H-M   'P 1'
#
loop_
_entity.id
_entity.type
_entity.pdbx_description
1 polymer ?
#
loop_
_entity_poly.entity_id
_entity_poly.type
_entity_poly.pdbx_seq_one_letter_code
_entity_poly.pdbx_strand_id
1 'polypeptide(L)'
;MSFLINFSNLPSSFPVKGICKCGAFGGNSEREFDDHDVYLANGNITSFSVNHNEYFIGSLRFWYGKTAGPQHGYTTSGYEVKVDLANNEVITDVHVDFTSGKPFLTRLQIRTNLRVLGPYGGRGGEQMITQGRRLLYISGRAGAMIDQISLHFNQCT
;
A
#
# COMPACT_ATOMS: atom_id res chain seq x y z
N MET A 1 -10.20 -33.11 -10.73
CA MET A 1 -9.89 -32.69 -11.26
C MET A 1 -9.79 -32.06 -11.43
N SER A 2 -9.63 -32.02 -11.13
CA SER A 2 -9.44 -31.16 -11.49
C SER A 2 -9.64 -30.78 -12.45
N PHE A 3 -10.41 -30.79 -12.45
CA PHE A 3 -10.26 -30.41 -13.44
C PHE A 3 -9.25 -29.83 -13.43
N LEU A 4 -8.86 -30.33 -13.82
CA LEU A 4 -7.69 -29.63 -13.83
C LEU A 4 -7.76 -28.52 -14.81
N ILE A 5 -7.83 -27.36 -14.27
CA ILE A 5 -7.76 -26.23 -15.15
C ILE A 5 -6.36 -26.09 -15.65
N ASN A 6 -6.23 -26.11 -16.94
CA ASN A 6 -4.95 -25.87 -17.53
C ASN A 6 -4.73 -24.39 -17.70
N PHE A 7 -4.02 -23.81 -16.77
CA PHE A 7 -3.82 -22.37 -16.75
C PHE A 7 -3.02 -21.86 -17.95
N SER A 8 -2.26 -22.70 -18.59
CA SER A 8 -1.51 -22.26 -19.76
C SER A 8 -2.40 -21.90 -20.95
N ASN A 9 -3.64 -22.38 -20.93
CA ASN A 9 -4.60 -22.07 -21.98
C ASN A 9 -5.50 -20.89 -21.66
N LEU A 10 -5.34 -20.28 -20.50
CA LEU A 10 -6.14 -19.12 -20.14
C LEU A 10 -5.64 -17.90 -20.91
N PRO A 11 -6.56 -17.00 -21.29
CA PRO A 11 -6.15 -15.76 -21.90
C PRO A 11 -5.19 -14.99 -20.98
N SER A 12 -4.24 -14.30 -21.56
CA SER A 12 -3.28 -13.53 -20.78
C SER A 12 -3.94 -12.48 -19.90
N SER A 13 -5.11 -12.00 -20.31
CA SER A 13 -5.87 -11.01 -19.51
C SER A 13 -6.59 -11.63 -18.32
N PHE A 14 -6.71 -12.95 -18.27
CA PHE A 14 -7.49 -13.62 -17.24
C PHE A 14 -6.94 -13.36 -15.83
N PRO A 15 -5.63 -13.54 -15.57
CA PRO A 15 -5.11 -13.28 -14.23
C PRO A 15 -5.21 -11.82 -13.84
N VAL A 16 -5.20 -10.91 -14.81
CA VAL A 16 -5.23 -9.47 -14.55
C VAL A 16 -6.59 -9.02 -14.03
N LYS A 17 -7.65 -9.77 -14.34
CA LYS A 17 -9.00 -9.40 -13.90
C LYS A 17 -9.12 -9.32 -12.39
N GLY A 18 -8.33 -10.07 -11.65
CA GLY A 18 -8.40 -10.05 -10.20
C GLY A 18 -7.67 -8.88 -9.56
N ILE A 19 -6.83 -8.18 -10.32
CA ILE A 19 -6.01 -7.11 -9.75
C ILE A 19 -6.59 -5.77 -10.11
N CYS A 20 -6.78 -4.94 -9.09
CA CYS A 20 -7.38 -3.63 -9.24
C CYS A 20 -6.45 -2.59 -8.64
N LYS A 21 -6.05 -1.62 -9.45
CA LYS A 21 -5.22 -0.51 -8.99
C LYS A 21 -6.09 0.69 -8.64
N CYS A 22 -5.91 1.20 -7.43
CA CYS A 22 -6.55 2.41 -6.96
C CYS A 22 -5.48 3.48 -6.77
N GLY A 23 -5.68 4.64 -7.31
CA GLY A 23 -4.72 5.74 -7.29
C GLY A 23 -4.25 6.01 -8.73
N ALA A 24 -3.27 6.85 -8.91
CA ALA A 24 -2.31 7.36 -7.93
C ALA A 24 -2.86 8.54 -7.15
N PHE A 25 -2.59 8.59 -5.86
CA PHE A 25 -3.03 9.66 -4.97
C PHE A 25 -1.81 10.43 -4.45
N GLY A 26 -1.82 11.75 -4.61
CA GLY A 26 -0.75 12.62 -4.17
C GLY A 26 -0.05 13.32 -5.32
N GLY A 27 1.17 13.80 -5.06
CA GLY A 27 1.97 14.51 -6.04
C GLY A 27 2.61 13.59 -7.07
N ASN A 28 3.22 14.15 -8.08
CA ASN A 28 3.85 13.38 -9.14
C ASN A 28 5.34 13.73 -9.32
N SER A 29 5.93 14.36 -8.32
CA SER A 29 7.36 14.60 -8.28
C SER A 29 8.08 13.40 -7.71
N GLU A 30 9.40 13.41 -7.72
CA GLU A 30 10.24 12.42 -7.11
C GLU A 30 10.26 11.07 -7.84
N ARG A 31 10.89 10.10 -7.21
CA ARG A 31 11.23 8.84 -7.85
C ARG A 31 10.11 7.82 -7.72
N GLU A 32 9.84 7.11 -8.80
CA GLU A 32 8.85 6.03 -8.78
C GLU A 32 9.35 4.83 -8.00
N PHE A 33 8.40 4.14 -7.36
CA PHE A 33 8.64 2.84 -6.76
C PHE A 33 7.48 1.90 -7.09
N ASP A 34 7.77 0.60 -7.07
CA ASP A 34 6.76 -0.40 -7.35
C ASP A 34 7.16 -1.71 -6.67
N ASP A 35 6.35 -2.17 -5.74
CA ASP A 35 6.62 -3.39 -5.00
C ASP A 35 6.12 -4.65 -5.71
N HIS A 36 5.72 -4.54 -6.98
CA HIS A 36 5.17 -5.67 -7.72
C HIS A 36 6.08 -6.90 -7.70
N ASP A 37 7.36 -6.70 -8.00
CA ASP A 37 8.28 -7.84 -8.12
C ASP A 37 8.59 -8.49 -6.78
N VAL A 38 8.75 -7.70 -5.72
CA VAL A 38 8.99 -8.28 -4.40
C VAL A 38 7.74 -9.02 -3.90
N TYR A 39 6.56 -8.52 -4.23
CA TYR A 39 5.32 -9.22 -3.92
C TYR A 39 5.25 -10.56 -4.67
N LEU A 40 5.51 -10.57 -5.97
CA LEU A 40 5.46 -11.82 -6.75
C LEU A 40 6.43 -12.86 -6.23
N ALA A 41 7.62 -12.44 -5.81
CA ALA A 41 8.65 -13.36 -5.35
C ALA A 41 8.40 -13.90 -3.95
N ASN A 42 7.68 -13.18 -3.09
CA ASN A 42 7.65 -13.48 -1.66
C ASN A 42 6.26 -13.68 -1.08
N GLY A 43 5.21 -13.27 -1.77
CA GLY A 43 3.85 -13.52 -1.33
C GLY A 43 3.19 -12.34 -0.64
N ASN A 44 2.17 -12.64 0.14
CA ASN A 44 1.27 -11.64 0.70
C ASN A 44 1.92 -10.77 1.76
N ILE A 45 1.34 -9.59 1.95
CA ILE A 45 1.76 -8.66 3.01
C ILE A 45 1.57 -9.33 4.37
N THR A 46 2.61 -9.27 5.19
CA THR A 46 2.60 -9.81 6.55
C THR A 46 2.82 -8.75 7.62
N SER A 47 3.41 -7.63 7.25
CA SER A 47 3.70 -6.53 8.18
C SER A 47 3.84 -5.24 7.41
N PHE A 48 3.76 -4.12 8.11
CA PHE A 48 4.15 -2.83 7.55
C PHE A 48 4.73 -1.94 8.63
N SER A 49 5.52 -0.97 8.23
CA SER A 49 5.98 0.09 9.13
C SER A 49 5.73 1.44 8.49
N VAL A 50 5.41 2.40 9.32
CA VAL A 50 5.16 3.79 8.93
C VAL A 50 5.97 4.67 9.84
N ASN A 51 6.75 5.58 9.26
CA ASN A 51 7.34 6.67 10.00
C ASN A 51 6.54 7.93 9.69
N HIS A 52 6.03 8.59 10.72
CA HIS A 52 5.15 9.73 10.53
C HIS A 52 5.34 10.75 11.66
N ASN A 53 4.93 11.97 11.39
CA ASN A 53 4.83 13.00 12.41
C ASN A 53 3.44 13.65 12.31
N GLU A 54 3.26 14.77 12.98
CA GLU A 54 1.96 15.45 12.98
C GLU A 54 1.62 16.16 11.66
N TYR A 55 2.52 16.10 10.66
CA TYR A 55 2.32 16.81 9.40
C TYR A 55 2.25 15.90 8.17
N PHE A 56 2.98 14.78 8.17
CA PHE A 56 3.08 13.98 6.95
C PHE A 56 3.52 12.54 7.23
N ILE A 57 3.47 11.75 6.17
CA ILE A 57 4.02 10.38 6.16
C ILE A 57 5.44 10.46 5.63
N GLY A 58 6.40 10.13 6.48
CA GLY A 58 7.82 10.25 6.16
C GLY A 58 8.39 9.05 5.42
N SER A 59 8.01 7.86 5.82
CA SER A 59 8.45 6.65 5.15
C SER A 59 7.47 5.51 5.35
N LEU A 60 7.55 4.53 4.47
CA LEU A 60 6.62 3.40 4.46
C LEU A 60 7.36 2.17 3.96
N ARG A 61 7.14 1.04 4.62
CA ARG A 61 7.71 -0.23 4.21
C ARG A 61 6.69 -1.35 4.46
N PHE A 62 6.59 -2.25 3.50
CA PHE A 62 5.79 -3.46 3.65
C PHE A 62 6.68 -4.69 3.63
N TRP A 63 6.31 -5.68 4.40
CA TRP A 63 6.93 -7.01 4.34
C TRP A 63 6.03 -7.92 3.55
N TYR A 64 6.63 -8.64 2.61
CA TYR A 64 5.94 -9.60 1.75
C TYR A 64 6.44 -10.99 2.13
N GLY A 65 5.57 -11.81 2.72
CA GLY A 65 6.02 -13.05 3.32
C GLY A 65 7.01 -12.76 4.43
N LYS A 66 8.20 -13.34 4.34
CA LYS A 66 9.27 -13.12 5.31
C LYS A 66 10.27 -12.04 4.88
N THR A 67 10.05 -11.44 3.73
CA THR A 67 11.01 -10.52 3.14
C THR A 67 10.58 -9.08 3.34
N ALA A 68 11.48 -8.27 3.88
CA ALA A 68 11.26 -6.84 3.95
C ALA A 68 11.31 -6.25 2.55
N GLY A 69 10.25 -5.56 2.16
CA GLY A 69 10.28 -4.77 0.94
C GLY A 69 11.15 -3.54 1.11
N PRO A 70 11.33 -2.78 0.05
CA PRO A 70 12.09 -1.54 0.14
C PRO A 70 11.41 -0.53 1.05
N GLN A 71 12.20 0.26 1.73
CA GLN A 71 11.67 1.43 2.42
C GLN A 71 11.47 2.55 1.41
N HIS A 72 10.28 3.11 1.37
CA HIS A 72 9.94 4.24 0.53
C HIS A 72 9.90 5.48 1.41
N GLY A 73 10.57 6.56 0.97
CA GLY A 73 10.75 7.74 1.78
C GLY A 73 11.95 7.62 2.71
N TYR A 74 12.54 8.75 3.05
CA TYR A 74 13.74 8.79 3.88
C TYR A 74 13.54 9.44 5.23
N THR A 75 12.46 10.21 5.40
CA THR A 75 12.26 10.97 6.63
C THR A 75 11.96 10.02 7.77
N THR A 76 12.79 10.12 8.82
CA THR A 76 12.67 9.29 10.00
C THR A 76 12.54 10.15 11.27
N SER A 77 12.22 11.42 11.12
CA SER A 77 12.18 12.37 12.23
C SER A 77 10.92 12.29 13.07
N GLY A 78 10.02 11.40 12.78
CA GLY A 78 8.78 11.24 13.53
C GLY A 78 8.78 9.98 14.38
N TYR A 79 7.60 9.41 14.50
CA TYR A 79 7.38 8.16 15.20
C TYR A 79 7.34 7.03 14.20
N GLU A 80 8.04 5.95 14.51
CA GLU A 80 7.95 4.75 13.69
C GLU A 80 7.02 3.75 14.36
N VAL A 81 6.08 3.24 13.60
CA VAL A 81 5.14 2.21 14.05
C VAL A 81 5.32 1.02 13.13
N LYS A 82 5.52 -0.16 13.72
CA LYS A 82 5.53 -1.41 12.96
C LYS A 82 4.34 -2.25 13.41
N VAL A 83 3.60 -2.78 12.46
CA VAL A 83 2.43 -3.61 12.73
C VAL A 83 2.62 -4.95 12.04
N ASP A 84 2.52 -6.02 12.83
CA ASP A 84 2.52 -7.38 12.31
C ASP A 84 1.06 -7.83 12.16
N LEU A 85 0.72 -8.35 11.00
CA LEU A 85 -0.62 -8.87 10.76
C LEU A 85 -0.74 -10.30 11.29
N ALA A 86 -1.92 -10.64 11.78
CA ALA A 86 -2.21 -12.02 12.17
C ALA A 86 -2.29 -12.91 10.92
N ASN A 87 -2.23 -14.22 11.12
CA ASN A 87 -2.22 -15.17 10.01
C ASN A 87 -3.42 -15.05 9.07
N ASN A 88 -4.56 -14.68 9.61
CA ASN A 88 -5.80 -14.54 8.83
C ASN A 88 -6.18 -13.08 8.61
N GLU A 89 -5.26 -12.17 8.85
CA GLU A 89 -5.51 -10.75 8.72
C GLU A 89 -5.06 -10.23 7.36
N VAL A 90 -5.94 -9.48 6.69
CA VAL A 90 -5.66 -8.90 5.38
C VAL A 90 -6.09 -7.44 5.40
N ILE A 91 -5.35 -6.62 4.65
CA ILE A 91 -5.69 -5.20 4.51
C ILE A 91 -6.80 -5.06 3.46
N THR A 92 -7.91 -4.45 3.85
CA THR A 92 -9.07 -4.30 2.99
C THR A 92 -9.33 -2.87 2.55
N ASP A 93 -8.91 -1.90 3.36
CA ASP A 93 -9.15 -0.49 3.07
C ASP A 93 -7.90 0.31 3.36
N VAL A 94 -7.64 1.30 2.55
CA VAL A 94 -6.58 2.27 2.80
C VAL A 94 -7.15 3.66 2.57
N HIS A 95 -7.07 4.50 3.60
CA HIS A 95 -7.52 5.87 3.55
C HIS A 95 -6.30 6.77 3.49
N VAL A 96 -6.24 7.60 2.49
CA VAL A 96 -5.09 8.46 2.24
C VAL A 96 -5.57 9.91 2.19
N ASP A 97 -4.88 10.77 2.92
CA ASP A 97 -5.16 12.19 2.85
C ASP A 97 -3.96 12.91 2.22
N PHE A 98 -4.27 13.89 1.41
CA PHE A 98 -3.26 14.78 0.85
C PHE A 98 -3.85 16.18 0.72
N THR A 99 -2.99 17.17 0.72
CA THR A 99 -3.42 18.55 0.65
C THR A 99 -3.02 19.14 -0.70
N SER A 100 -3.96 19.81 -1.34
CA SER A 100 -3.70 20.52 -2.58
C SER A 100 -2.50 21.46 -2.42
N GLY A 101 -1.59 21.42 -3.35
CA GLY A 101 -0.38 22.23 -3.30
C GLY A 101 0.76 21.64 -2.49
N LYS A 102 0.54 20.52 -1.82
CA LYS A 102 1.59 19.79 -1.11
C LYS A 102 1.91 18.51 -1.86
N PRO A 103 3.16 18.29 -2.22
CA PRO A 103 3.53 17.12 -3.03
C PRO A 103 3.79 15.87 -2.16
N PHE A 104 3.00 15.64 -1.11
CA PHE A 104 3.20 14.49 -0.25
C PHE A 104 1.91 14.12 0.47
N LEU A 105 1.88 12.90 0.97
CA LEU A 105 0.76 12.41 1.78
C LEU A 105 0.85 12.98 3.18
N THR A 106 -0.27 13.45 3.68
CA THR A 106 -0.35 14.01 5.02
C THR A 106 -0.82 13.00 6.04
N ARG A 107 -1.62 12.01 5.62
CA ARG A 107 -2.24 11.08 6.57
C ARG A 107 -2.51 9.74 5.89
N LEU A 108 -2.40 8.68 6.68
CA LEU A 108 -2.64 7.31 6.21
C LEU A 108 -3.37 6.53 7.31
N GLN A 109 -4.45 5.86 6.94
CA GLN A 109 -5.12 4.92 7.82
C GLN A 109 -5.29 3.61 7.08
N ILE A 110 -4.99 2.52 7.75
CA ILE A 110 -5.07 1.18 7.18
C ILE A 110 -6.10 0.39 7.97
N ARG A 111 -7.04 -0.22 7.24
CA ARG A 111 -8.04 -1.09 7.83
C ARG A 111 -7.81 -2.51 7.37
N THR A 112 -7.99 -3.42 8.30
CA THR A 112 -7.93 -4.85 8.01
C THR A 112 -9.30 -5.47 8.28
N ASN A 113 -9.44 -6.74 7.99
CA ASN A 113 -10.65 -7.47 8.35
C ASN A 113 -10.83 -7.61 9.87
N LEU A 114 -9.81 -7.26 10.66
CA LEU A 114 -9.85 -7.43 12.12
C LEU A 114 -9.80 -6.10 12.89
N ARG A 115 -9.24 -5.03 12.33
CA ARG A 115 -9.00 -3.80 13.11
C ARG A 115 -8.70 -2.61 12.23
N VAL A 116 -8.67 -1.45 12.86
CA VAL A 116 -8.29 -0.18 12.25
C VAL A 116 -6.93 0.22 12.81
N LEU A 117 -6.00 0.57 11.92
CA LEU A 117 -4.64 0.92 12.27
C LEU A 117 -4.39 2.36 11.85
N GLY A 118 -3.97 3.17 12.79
CA GLY A 118 -3.84 4.60 12.59
C GLY A 118 -5.07 5.36 13.05
N PRO A 119 -5.28 6.59 12.56
CA PRO A 119 -4.55 7.24 11.46
C PRO A 119 -3.14 7.64 11.86
N TYR A 120 -2.24 7.60 10.88
CA TYR A 120 -0.86 8.05 11.00
C TYR A 120 -0.70 9.37 10.24
N GLY A 121 0.14 10.25 10.73
CA GLY A 121 0.40 11.51 10.08
C GLY A 121 -0.40 12.65 10.67
N GLY A 122 -0.57 13.70 9.89
CA GLY A 122 -1.21 14.92 10.33
C GLY A 122 -2.66 15.02 9.92
N ARG A 123 -3.15 16.24 9.93
CA ARG A 123 -4.50 16.51 9.46
C ARG A 123 -4.54 16.48 7.95
N GLY A 124 -5.56 15.83 7.41
CA GLY A 124 -5.73 15.72 6.00
C GLY A 124 -6.38 16.92 5.36
N GLY A 125 -6.27 17.00 4.08
CA GLY A 125 -7.05 17.87 3.24
C GLY A 125 -8.08 17.04 2.53
N GLU A 126 -7.75 16.63 1.30
CA GLU A 126 -8.59 15.71 0.55
C GLU A 126 -8.33 14.28 1.02
N GLN A 127 -9.40 13.54 1.19
CA GLN A 127 -9.31 12.14 1.59
C GLN A 127 -9.76 11.25 0.44
N MET A 128 -8.93 10.25 0.15
CA MET A 128 -9.28 9.21 -0.79
C MET A 128 -9.35 7.88 -0.05
N ILE A 129 -10.45 7.18 -0.25
CA ILE A 129 -10.68 5.88 0.37
C ILE A 129 -10.63 4.83 -0.73
N THR A 130 -9.75 3.86 -0.55
CA THR A 130 -9.67 2.73 -1.46
C THR A 130 -10.10 1.48 -0.73
N GLN A 131 -10.75 0.59 -1.45
CA GLN A 131 -11.31 -0.61 -0.85
C GLN A 131 -11.21 -1.78 -1.82
N GLY A 132 -10.84 -2.93 -1.29
CA GLY A 132 -10.75 -4.14 -2.06
C GLY A 132 -10.83 -5.35 -1.15
N ARG A 133 -10.68 -6.54 -1.71
CA ARG A 133 -10.72 -7.74 -0.88
C ARG A 133 -9.44 -7.94 -0.10
N ARG A 134 -8.32 -7.67 -0.71
CA ARG A 134 -7.01 -7.77 -0.07
C ARG A 134 -6.00 -6.90 -0.80
N LEU A 135 -5.31 -6.07 -0.05
CA LEU A 135 -4.19 -5.32 -0.61
C LEU A 135 -3.05 -6.30 -0.91
N LEU A 136 -2.56 -6.29 -2.13
CA LEU A 136 -1.47 -7.16 -2.58
C LEU A 136 -0.13 -6.46 -2.45
N TYR A 137 -0.02 -5.25 -2.97
CA TYR A 137 1.22 -4.47 -2.92
C TYR A 137 0.93 -3.00 -3.21
N ILE A 138 1.94 -2.18 -3.08
CA ILE A 138 1.85 -0.74 -3.31
C ILE A 138 2.84 -0.31 -4.38
N SER A 139 2.53 0.82 -4.99
CA SER A 139 3.45 1.55 -5.86
C SER A 139 3.26 3.03 -5.62
N GLY A 140 4.09 3.86 -6.22
CA GLY A 140 3.94 5.30 -6.08
C GLY A 140 5.22 6.07 -6.39
N ARG A 141 5.37 7.18 -5.68
CA ARG A 141 6.55 8.04 -5.79
C ARG A 141 6.97 8.49 -4.40
N ALA A 142 8.27 8.49 -4.16
CA ALA A 142 8.81 8.88 -2.88
C ALA A 142 10.20 9.47 -3.03
N GLY A 143 10.44 10.52 -2.28
CA GLY A 143 11.76 11.10 -2.10
C GLY A 143 12.03 11.18 -0.61
N ALA A 144 12.11 12.39 -0.05
CA ALA A 144 12.25 12.54 1.39
C ALA A 144 11.02 11.96 2.12
N MET A 145 9.86 12.11 1.52
CA MET A 145 8.58 11.65 2.07
C MET A 145 7.85 10.80 1.02
N ILE A 146 6.68 10.30 1.37
CA ILE A 146 5.82 9.62 0.41
C ILE A 146 5.04 10.70 -0.33
N ASP A 147 5.31 10.85 -1.63
CA ASP A 147 4.66 11.87 -2.45
C ASP A 147 3.38 11.36 -3.07
N GLN A 148 3.38 10.11 -3.49
CA GLN A 148 2.25 9.52 -4.19
C GLN A 148 2.16 8.04 -3.85
N ILE A 149 0.92 7.52 -3.75
CA ILE A 149 0.71 6.11 -3.51
C ILE A 149 -0.40 5.57 -4.40
N SER A 150 -0.21 4.34 -4.85
CA SER A 150 -1.22 3.55 -5.52
C SER A 150 -1.36 2.22 -4.80
N LEU A 151 -2.58 1.75 -4.65
CA LEU A 151 -2.92 0.54 -3.92
C LEU A 151 -3.37 -0.52 -4.91
N HIS A 152 -2.75 -1.68 -4.87
CA HIS A 152 -3.08 -2.79 -5.77
C HIS A 152 -3.76 -3.89 -4.98
N PHE A 153 -5.07 -4.02 -5.19
CA PHE A 153 -5.91 -5.02 -4.53
C PHE A 153 -6.13 -6.21 -5.44
N ASN A 154 -6.39 -7.38 -4.86
CA ASN A 154 -6.73 -8.55 -5.65
C ASN A 154 -8.12 -8.45 -6.28
N GLN A 155 -8.98 -7.59 -5.75
CA GLN A 155 -10.30 -7.32 -6.31
C GLN A 155 -10.80 -6.01 -5.70
N CYS A 156 -11.34 -5.13 -6.53
CA CYS A 156 -11.99 -3.90 -6.05
C CYS A 156 -13.46 -4.17 -5.77
N THR A 157 -14.00 -3.45 -4.84
CA THR A 157 -15.42 -3.52 -4.50
C THR A 157 -16.17 -2.28 -4.96
#